data_bebf7af0dee4051989862d3a4d590d57
#
_entry.id   bebf7af0dee4051989862d3a4d590d57
#
_cell.length_a   1.000
_cell.length_b   1.000
_cell.length_c   1.000
_cell.angle_alpha   90.00
_cell.angle_beta   90.00
_cell.angle_gamma   90.00
#
_symmetry.space_group_name_H-M   'P 1'
#
loop_
_entity.id
_entity.type
_entity.pdbx_description
1 polymer ?
#
loop_
_entity_poly.entity_id
_entity_poly.type
_entity_poly.pdbx_seq_one_letter_code
_entity_poly.pdbx_strand_id
1 'polypeptide(L)'
;APELLLGTKIYDTAVDMWSVGCIFAELLLKEPLFPGKNETDQLSRIIRLLGLPTESTWPGYTKFAKAHLKHSVHIQNNIRHHFRHFSKATIDLLKSMLCYDPSKRISADEALEHPYFHEPPVPAHPDTFGSFPSSAAGEKQRPKSPPAPHGAHTHTAHPLV
;
A
#
# COMPACT_ATOMS: atom_id res chain seq x y z
N ALA A 1 0.19 -8.73 0.97
CA ALA A 1 1.10 -8.45 2.07
C ALA A 1 1.61 -9.76 2.67
N PRO A 2 2.85 -9.85 3.19
CA PRO A 2 3.46 -11.09 3.65
C PRO A 2 2.74 -11.70 4.86
N GLU A 3 2.16 -10.91 5.73
CA GLU A 3 1.37 -11.38 6.87
C GLU A 3 0.17 -12.22 6.43
N LEU A 4 -0.49 -11.84 5.35
CA LEU A 4 -1.62 -12.60 4.79
C LEU A 4 -1.15 -13.94 4.18
N LEU A 5 -0.03 -13.91 3.44
CA LEU A 5 0.58 -15.12 2.86
C LEU A 5 1.04 -16.12 3.94
N LEU A 6 1.37 -15.62 5.13
CA LEU A 6 1.75 -16.44 6.28
C LEU A 6 0.54 -16.88 7.14
N GLY A 7 -0.68 -16.52 6.74
CA GLY A 7 -1.93 -16.97 7.37
C GLY A 7 -2.32 -16.18 8.62
N THR A 8 -1.87 -14.95 8.80
CA THR A 8 -2.32 -14.09 9.89
C THR A 8 -3.81 -13.77 9.70
N LYS A 9 -4.63 -14.03 10.71
CA LYS A 9 -6.07 -13.77 10.68
C LYS A 9 -6.44 -12.33 11.09
N ILE A 10 -5.53 -11.65 11.78
CA ILE A 10 -5.72 -10.26 12.22
C ILE A 10 -4.82 -9.40 11.34
N TYR A 11 -5.42 -8.48 10.61
CA TYR A 11 -4.75 -7.50 9.74
C TYR A 11 -5.45 -6.16 9.84
N ASP A 12 -4.75 -5.11 9.54
CA ASP A 12 -5.20 -3.73 9.58
C ASP A 12 -4.92 -3.01 8.25
N THR A 13 -5.03 -1.69 8.23
CA THR A 13 -4.77 -0.85 7.05
C THR A 13 -3.32 -0.90 6.56
N ALA A 14 -2.39 -1.47 7.34
CA ALA A 14 -1.00 -1.63 6.92
C ALA A 14 -0.87 -2.56 5.70
N VAL A 15 -1.83 -3.48 5.46
CA VAL A 15 -1.84 -4.30 4.23
C VAL A 15 -2.03 -3.44 2.97
N ASP A 16 -2.80 -2.35 3.08
CA ASP A 16 -3.01 -1.42 1.97
C ASP A 16 -1.73 -0.65 1.67
N MET A 17 -0.99 -0.23 2.70
CA MET A 17 0.31 0.43 2.53
C MET A 17 1.35 -0.48 1.86
N TRP A 18 1.33 -1.79 2.12
CA TRP A 18 2.12 -2.75 1.37
C TRP A 18 1.75 -2.75 -0.13
N SER A 19 0.46 -2.76 -0.42
CA SER A 19 -0.06 -2.73 -1.79
C SER A 19 0.34 -1.43 -2.52
N VAL A 20 0.23 -0.28 -1.83
CA VAL A 20 0.72 1.01 -2.34
C VAL A 20 2.21 0.95 -2.65
N GLY A 21 3.01 0.35 -1.76
CA GLY A 21 4.45 0.15 -1.97
C GLY A 21 4.76 -0.70 -3.21
N CYS A 22 3.98 -1.76 -3.46
CA CYS A 22 4.11 -2.56 -4.67
C CYS A 22 3.79 -1.73 -5.92
N ILE A 23 2.66 -1.02 -5.94
CA ILE A 23 2.26 -0.17 -7.06
C ILE A 23 3.31 0.94 -7.31
N PHE A 24 3.81 1.56 -6.25
CA PHE A 24 4.86 2.58 -6.35
C PHE A 24 6.12 2.01 -7.01
N ALA A 25 6.57 0.84 -6.60
CA ALA A 25 7.70 0.15 -7.22
C ALA A 25 7.42 -0.19 -8.70
N GLU A 26 6.22 -0.64 -9.03
CA GLU A 26 5.81 -0.97 -10.40
C GLU A 26 5.78 0.26 -11.31
N LEU A 27 5.35 1.41 -10.80
CA LEU A 27 5.42 2.67 -11.54
C LEU A 27 6.87 3.07 -11.86
N LEU A 28 7.80 2.81 -10.95
CA LEU A 28 9.23 3.10 -11.15
C LEU A 28 9.88 2.13 -12.15
N LEU A 29 9.57 0.83 -12.04
CA LEU A 29 10.18 -0.23 -12.83
C LEU A 29 9.46 -0.47 -14.17
N LYS A 30 8.19 -0.05 -14.28
CA LYS A 30 7.27 -0.33 -15.40
C LYS A 30 7.00 -1.83 -15.61
N GLU A 31 7.15 -2.61 -14.55
CA GLU A 31 6.86 -4.04 -14.51
C GLU A 31 6.38 -4.44 -13.11
N PRO A 32 5.63 -5.54 -12.96
CA PRO A 32 5.18 -6.01 -11.66
C PRO A 32 6.35 -6.35 -10.74
N LEU A 33 6.33 -5.81 -9.50
CA LEU A 33 7.40 -6.06 -8.52
C LEU A 33 7.45 -7.52 -8.09
N PHE A 34 6.29 -8.12 -7.83
CA PHE A 34 6.17 -9.49 -7.35
C PHE A 34 5.17 -10.30 -8.20
N PRO A 35 5.52 -10.72 -9.43
CA PRO A 35 4.64 -11.50 -10.31
C PRO A 35 4.58 -12.97 -9.89
N GLY A 36 4.12 -13.27 -8.69
CA GLY A 36 4.00 -14.63 -8.16
C GLY A 36 2.86 -15.40 -8.80
N LYS A 37 3.11 -16.67 -9.15
CA LYS A 37 2.11 -17.57 -9.76
C LYS A 37 1.17 -18.20 -8.74
N ASN A 38 1.59 -18.25 -7.49
CA ASN A 38 0.85 -18.74 -6.33
C ASN A 38 1.44 -18.16 -5.06
N GLU A 39 0.83 -18.40 -3.91
CA GLU A 39 1.25 -17.84 -2.61
C GLU A 39 2.69 -18.18 -2.24
N THR A 40 3.15 -19.40 -2.51
CA THR A 40 4.51 -19.84 -2.21
C THR A 40 5.53 -19.13 -3.11
N ASP A 41 5.25 -19.00 -4.41
CA ASP A 41 6.12 -18.25 -5.34
C ASP A 41 6.11 -16.75 -4.99
N GLN A 42 4.95 -16.21 -4.63
CA GLN A 42 4.81 -14.82 -4.18
C GLN A 42 5.71 -14.55 -2.97
N LEU A 43 5.61 -15.37 -1.93
CA LEU A 43 6.44 -15.25 -0.74
C LEU A 43 7.93 -15.40 -1.06
N SER A 44 8.29 -16.34 -1.93
CA SER A 44 9.68 -16.53 -2.36
C SER A 44 10.25 -15.31 -3.07
N ARG A 45 9.46 -14.62 -3.89
CA ARG A 45 9.87 -13.37 -4.57
C ARG A 45 10.07 -12.23 -3.59
N ILE A 46 9.17 -12.08 -2.62
CA ILE A 46 9.30 -11.11 -1.54
C ILE A 46 10.61 -11.33 -0.78
N ILE A 47 10.89 -12.57 -0.38
CA ILE A 47 12.11 -12.93 0.35
C ILE A 47 13.37 -12.68 -0.48
N ARG A 48 13.36 -12.94 -1.78
CA ARG A 48 14.51 -12.66 -2.66
C ARG A 48 14.85 -11.18 -2.72
N LEU A 49 13.86 -10.30 -2.67
CA LEU A 49 14.08 -8.86 -2.70
C LEU A 49 14.39 -8.28 -1.32
N LEU A 50 13.59 -8.61 -0.32
CA LEU A 50 13.65 -7.98 1.00
C LEU A 50 14.53 -8.73 2.00
N GLY A 51 15.02 -9.92 1.62
CA GLY A 51 15.72 -10.81 2.53
C GLY A 51 14.75 -11.65 3.37
N LEU A 52 15.30 -12.62 4.08
CA LEU A 52 14.54 -13.43 5.01
C LEU A 52 14.16 -12.60 6.25
N PRO A 53 12.89 -12.57 6.68
CA PRO A 53 12.54 -11.91 7.93
C PRO A 53 13.22 -12.60 9.12
N THR A 54 13.55 -11.83 10.13
CA THR A 54 14.15 -12.28 11.39
C THR A 54 13.31 -11.78 12.56
N GLU A 55 13.51 -12.32 13.76
CA GLU A 55 12.84 -11.81 14.96
C GLU A 55 13.15 -10.33 15.26
N SER A 56 14.26 -9.80 14.75
CA SER A 56 14.60 -8.37 14.87
C SER A 56 13.85 -7.50 13.85
N THR A 57 13.61 -8.02 12.64
CA THR A 57 12.90 -7.28 11.57
C THR A 57 11.39 -7.47 11.64
N TRP A 58 10.92 -8.58 12.20
CA TRP A 58 9.52 -8.89 12.41
C TRP A 58 9.32 -9.76 13.66
N PRO A 59 9.13 -9.16 14.83
CA PRO A 59 8.94 -9.90 16.07
C PRO A 59 7.77 -10.89 16.00
N GLY A 60 8.01 -12.11 16.39
CA GLY A 60 6.99 -13.17 16.40
C GLY A 60 6.68 -13.81 15.05
N TYR A 61 7.38 -13.45 13.96
CA TYR A 61 7.13 -14.03 12.65
C TYR A 61 7.28 -15.56 12.63
N THR A 62 8.17 -16.11 13.44
CA THR A 62 8.40 -17.57 13.52
C THR A 62 7.16 -18.33 13.99
N LYS A 63 6.21 -17.68 14.67
CA LYS A 63 4.92 -18.27 15.05
C LYS A 63 4.04 -18.58 13.84
N PHE A 64 4.17 -17.77 12.79
CA PHE A 64 3.40 -17.88 11.55
C PHE A 64 4.15 -18.71 10.49
N ALA A 65 5.47 -18.57 10.46
CA ALA A 65 6.32 -19.07 9.37
C ALA A 65 6.63 -20.58 9.42
N LYS A 66 6.14 -21.31 10.41
CA LYS A 66 6.56 -22.69 10.75
C LYS A 66 6.60 -23.71 9.60
N ALA A 67 5.87 -23.50 8.53
CA ALA A 67 5.79 -24.46 7.42
C ALA A 67 6.60 -24.05 6.17
N HIS A 68 6.73 -22.76 5.89
CA HIS A 68 7.19 -22.27 4.59
C HIS A 68 8.69 -21.90 4.53
N LEU A 69 9.33 -21.68 5.68
CA LEU A 69 10.69 -21.10 5.72
C LEU A 69 11.78 -22.02 6.25
N LYS A 70 11.49 -23.30 6.48
CA LYS A 70 12.42 -24.26 7.12
C LYS A 70 13.73 -24.55 6.39
N HIS A 71 13.88 -24.12 5.13
CA HIS A 71 15.02 -24.47 4.28
C HIS A 71 15.68 -23.25 3.62
N SER A 72 15.47 -22.06 4.15
CA SER A 72 15.97 -20.86 3.49
C SER A 72 17.42 -20.57 3.88
N VAL A 73 18.29 -20.61 2.89
CA VAL A 73 19.63 -20.02 2.95
C VAL A 73 19.50 -18.54 3.35
N HIS A 74 20.47 -18.03 4.10
CA HIS A 74 20.48 -16.62 4.49
C HIS A 74 20.41 -15.72 3.24
N ILE A 75 19.23 -15.14 2.99
CA ILE A 75 18.98 -14.22 1.88
C ILE A 75 19.03 -12.81 2.45
N GLN A 76 19.98 -12.02 1.96
CA GLN A 76 20.13 -10.62 2.37
C GLN A 76 19.13 -9.72 1.65
N ASN A 77 18.81 -8.59 2.30
CA ASN A 77 17.98 -7.56 1.69
C ASN A 77 18.69 -6.92 0.49
N ASN A 78 18.09 -6.99 -0.68
CA ASN A 78 18.63 -6.55 -1.96
C ASN A 78 17.92 -5.33 -2.55
N ILE A 79 16.99 -4.72 -1.82
CA ILE A 79 16.18 -3.59 -2.32
C ILE A 79 17.03 -2.42 -2.79
N ARG A 80 18.10 -2.07 -2.05
CA ARG A 80 19.01 -0.99 -2.43
C ARG A 80 19.74 -1.28 -3.76
N HIS A 81 20.11 -2.51 -4.00
CA HIS A 81 20.76 -2.89 -5.25
C HIS A 81 19.76 -2.89 -6.41
N HIS A 82 18.56 -3.39 -6.18
CA HIS A 82 17.51 -3.46 -7.19
C HIS A 82 17.06 -2.07 -7.66
N PHE A 83 16.96 -1.12 -6.73
CA PHE A 83 16.56 0.27 -6.99
C PHE A 83 17.72 1.26 -7.02
N ARG A 84 18.97 0.82 -7.28
CA ARG A 84 20.19 1.64 -7.22
C ARG A 84 20.20 2.88 -8.12
N HIS A 85 19.34 2.92 -9.13
CA HIS A 85 19.24 4.02 -10.09
C HIS A 85 18.27 5.12 -9.63
N PHE A 86 17.57 4.91 -8.53
CA PHE A 86 16.63 5.87 -7.96
C PHE A 86 17.24 6.62 -6.77
N SER A 87 16.62 7.73 -6.37
CA SER A 87 17.11 8.54 -5.27
C SER A 87 17.10 7.79 -3.94
N LYS A 88 17.86 8.29 -2.99
CA LYS A 88 17.85 7.72 -1.63
C LYS A 88 16.45 7.81 -1.02
N ALA A 89 15.74 8.95 -1.19
CA ALA A 89 14.40 9.12 -0.66
C ALA A 89 13.40 8.16 -1.30
N THR A 90 13.50 7.88 -2.60
CA THR A 90 12.70 6.84 -3.27
C THR A 90 12.88 5.47 -2.59
N ILE A 91 14.13 5.07 -2.36
CA ILE A 91 14.45 3.77 -1.75
C ILE A 91 14.00 3.72 -0.30
N ASP A 92 14.14 4.82 0.45
CA ASP A 92 13.75 4.88 1.85
C ASP A 92 12.22 4.82 1.99
N LEU A 93 11.45 5.50 1.11
CA LEU A 93 9.99 5.41 1.07
C LEU A 93 9.54 3.97 0.72
N LEU A 94 10.12 3.35 -0.30
CA LEU A 94 9.84 1.96 -0.63
C LEU A 94 10.09 1.02 0.54
N LYS A 95 11.19 1.18 1.26
CA LYS A 95 11.52 0.35 2.42
C LYS A 95 10.54 0.52 3.57
N SER A 96 10.04 1.73 3.79
CA SER A 96 9.06 2.00 4.83
C SER A 96 7.68 1.41 4.51
N MET A 97 7.27 1.40 3.23
CA MET A 97 6.04 0.75 2.75
C MET A 97 6.17 -0.78 2.70
N LEU A 98 7.32 -1.30 2.26
CA LEU A 98 7.59 -2.72 2.14
C LEU A 98 8.28 -3.30 3.39
N CYS A 99 7.89 -2.81 4.57
CA CYS A 99 8.32 -3.34 5.85
C CYS A 99 7.56 -4.63 6.18
N TYR A 100 8.28 -5.68 6.60
CA TYR A 100 7.67 -6.95 6.99
C TYR A 100 6.71 -6.81 8.18
N ASP A 101 7.18 -6.13 9.22
CA ASP A 101 6.39 -5.89 10.44
C ASP A 101 5.30 -4.84 10.16
N PRO A 102 4.01 -5.23 10.15
CA PRO A 102 2.92 -4.28 9.89
C PRO A 102 2.91 -3.10 10.85
N SER A 103 3.31 -3.32 12.11
CA SER A 103 3.33 -2.26 13.14
C SER A 103 4.41 -1.19 12.92
N LYS A 104 5.39 -1.48 12.07
CA LYS A 104 6.48 -0.56 11.70
C LYS A 104 6.34 -0.04 10.26
N ARG A 105 5.32 -0.50 9.56
CA ARG A 105 5.06 -0.05 8.20
C ARG A 105 4.50 1.37 8.24
N ILE A 106 5.02 2.24 7.38
CA ILE A 106 4.61 3.64 7.31
C ILE A 106 3.11 3.76 7.07
N SER A 107 2.46 4.70 7.76
CA SER A 107 1.06 5.06 7.51
C SER A 107 0.92 5.94 6.26
N ALA A 108 -0.31 6.13 5.78
CA ALA A 108 -0.57 6.99 4.63
C ALA A 108 -0.21 8.46 4.93
N ASP A 109 -0.55 8.94 6.11
CA ASP A 109 -0.25 10.33 6.52
C ASP A 109 1.26 10.57 6.60
N GLU A 110 2.00 9.65 7.25
CA GLU A 110 3.45 9.73 7.30
C GLU A 110 4.11 9.62 5.92
N ALA A 111 3.54 8.81 5.03
CA ALA A 111 4.04 8.66 3.66
C ALA A 111 3.89 9.95 2.86
N LEU A 112 2.79 10.69 3.01
CA LEU A 112 2.57 11.97 2.33
C LEU A 112 3.58 13.04 2.76
N GLU A 113 4.06 12.99 3.99
CA GLU A 113 5.09 13.91 4.53
C GLU A 113 6.53 13.45 4.23
N HIS A 114 6.69 12.33 3.52
CA HIS A 114 8.02 11.77 3.28
C HIS A 114 8.86 12.65 2.35
N PRO A 115 10.18 12.80 2.59
CA PRO A 115 11.10 13.61 1.77
C PRO A 115 11.05 13.33 0.27
N TYR A 116 10.63 12.13 -0.15
CA TYR A 116 10.44 11.79 -1.55
C TYR A 116 9.56 12.81 -2.32
N PHE A 117 8.49 13.30 -1.69
CA PHE A 117 7.55 14.24 -2.32
C PHE A 117 8.07 15.67 -2.36
N HIS A 118 9.21 15.95 -1.71
CA HIS A 118 9.87 17.25 -1.70
C HIS A 118 11.10 17.31 -2.62
N GLU A 119 11.53 16.15 -3.17
CA GLU A 119 12.60 16.09 -4.17
C GLU A 119 12.10 16.46 -5.58
N PRO A 120 12.92 17.10 -6.41
CA PRO A 120 12.59 17.27 -7.83
C PRO A 120 12.53 15.92 -8.58
N PRO A 121 11.61 15.75 -9.56
CA PRO A 121 10.57 16.72 -9.95
C PRO A 121 9.44 16.80 -8.92
N VAL A 122 9.11 18.01 -8.48
CA VAL A 122 7.99 18.23 -7.55
C VAL A 122 6.65 17.83 -8.19
N PRO A 123 5.66 17.42 -7.39
CA PRO A 123 4.33 17.08 -7.90
C PRO A 123 3.73 18.23 -8.72
N ALA A 124 3.18 17.91 -9.88
CA ALA A 124 2.46 18.89 -10.68
C ALA A 124 1.15 19.28 -10.00
N HIS A 125 0.75 20.55 -10.13
CA HIS A 125 -0.53 20.99 -9.60
C HIS A 125 -1.68 20.23 -10.30
N PRO A 126 -2.73 19.79 -9.59
CA PRO A 126 -3.84 19.05 -10.18
C PRO A 126 -4.46 19.71 -11.42
N ASP A 127 -4.54 21.03 -11.45
CA ASP A 127 -5.08 21.80 -12.58
C ASP A 127 -4.24 21.72 -13.86
N THR A 128 -3.01 21.23 -13.78
CA THR A 128 -2.16 21.01 -14.97
C THR A 128 -2.57 19.77 -15.75
N PHE A 129 -3.37 18.90 -15.13
CA PHE A 129 -3.92 17.71 -15.82
C PHE A 129 -5.20 18.13 -16.55
N GLY A 130 -5.20 18.05 -17.88
CA GLY A 130 -6.41 18.22 -18.67
C GLY A 130 -7.47 17.14 -18.34
N SER A 131 -8.73 17.46 -18.61
CA SER A 131 -9.78 16.45 -18.52
C SER A 131 -9.58 15.39 -19.61
N PHE A 132 -9.41 14.15 -19.20
CA PHE A 132 -9.38 13.02 -20.14
C PHE A 132 -10.80 12.64 -20.51
N PRO A 133 -11.13 12.44 -21.82
CA PRO A 133 -12.43 11.90 -22.20
C PRO A 133 -12.59 10.53 -21.54
N SER A 134 -13.69 10.36 -20.79
CA SER A 134 -14.03 9.06 -20.23
C SER A 134 -14.21 8.06 -21.36
N SER A 135 -13.48 6.95 -21.34
CA SER A 135 -13.72 5.82 -22.24
C SER A 135 -15.10 5.18 -22.03
N ALA A 136 -15.79 5.52 -20.95
CA ALA A 136 -17.18 5.17 -20.67
C ALA A 136 -18.20 6.09 -21.37
N ALA A 137 -17.80 6.95 -22.30
CA ALA A 137 -18.70 7.82 -23.07
C ALA A 137 -19.75 7.06 -23.91
N GLY A 138 -19.75 5.73 -23.91
CA GLY A 138 -20.84 4.88 -24.45
C GLY A 138 -21.91 4.51 -23.41
N GLU A 139 -21.69 4.79 -22.12
CA GLU A 139 -22.65 4.50 -21.08
C GLU A 139 -23.54 5.72 -20.85
N LYS A 140 -24.84 5.57 -21.15
CA LYS A 140 -25.87 6.60 -20.96
C LYS A 140 -25.71 7.23 -19.58
N GLN A 141 -25.67 8.57 -19.54
CA GLN A 141 -25.63 9.34 -18.30
C GLN A 141 -26.69 8.79 -17.34
N ARG A 142 -26.26 8.29 -16.20
CA ARG A 142 -27.19 7.96 -15.11
C ARG A 142 -27.94 9.26 -14.76
N PRO A 143 -29.29 9.24 -14.66
CA PRO A 143 -30.04 10.40 -14.21
C PRO A 143 -29.47 10.87 -12.86
N LYS A 144 -29.20 12.16 -12.73
CA LYS A 144 -28.81 12.75 -11.45
C LYS A 144 -29.87 12.38 -10.42
N SER A 145 -29.48 11.80 -9.31
CA SER A 145 -30.38 11.53 -8.19
C SER A 145 -31.13 12.81 -7.82
N PRO A 146 -32.45 12.77 -7.59
CA PRO A 146 -33.20 13.94 -7.17
C PRO A 146 -32.60 14.47 -5.85
N PRO A 147 -32.64 15.80 -5.64
CA PRO A 147 -32.14 16.40 -4.40
C PRO A 147 -32.96 15.85 -3.21
N ALA A 148 -32.27 15.56 -2.11
CA ALA A 148 -32.91 15.08 -0.91
C ALA A 148 -33.98 16.08 -0.43
N PRO A 149 -35.17 15.64 0.02
CA PRO A 149 -36.22 16.54 0.50
C PRO A 149 -35.69 17.25 1.75
N HIS A 150 -35.81 18.60 1.72
CA HIS A 150 -35.50 19.42 2.91
C HIS A 150 -36.52 19.08 4.01
N GLY A 151 -36.08 18.36 5.02
CA GLY A 151 -36.86 18.08 6.22
C GLY A 151 -37.06 19.36 7.02
N ALA A 152 -38.27 19.89 7.04
CA ALA A 152 -38.68 20.93 7.95
C ALA A 152 -38.85 20.30 9.35
N HIS A 153 -37.90 20.53 10.24
CA HIS A 153 -38.06 20.23 11.66
C HIS A 153 -38.81 21.38 12.33
N THR A 154 -40.13 21.23 12.47
CA THR A 154 -40.92 22.04 13.40
C THR A 154 -40.96 21.29 14.74
N HIS A 155 -40.15 21.75 15.67
CA HIS A 155 -40.32 21.38 17.08
C HIS A 155 -41.42 22.24 17.69
N THR A 156 -42.60 21.66 17.87
CA THR A 156 -43.61 22.21 18.78
C THR A 156 -43.39 21.59 20.15
N ALA A 157 -42.94 22.40 21.10
CA ALA A 157 -42.90 22.07 22.48
C ALA A 157 -44.32 22.09 23.07
N HIS A 158 -44.79 21.01 23.72
CA HIS A 158 -45.96 20.97 24.56
C HIS A 158 -45.54 21.19 26.02
N PRO A 159 -46.19 22.10 26.77
CA PRO A 159 -46.01 22.21 28.21
C PRO A 159 -46.85 21.14 28.93
N LEU A 160 -46.24 20.46 29.89
CA LEU A 160 -46.93 19.62 30.87
C LEU A 160 -47.55 20.49 31.95
N VAL A 161 -48.81 20.25 32.20
CA VAL A 161 -49.52 20.59 33.44
C VAL A 161 -49.45 19.39 34.38
#